data_c0680a6fd5f131ea415b15606002776e
#
_entry.id   c0680a6fd5f131ea415b15606002776e
#
_cell.length_a   1.000
_cell.length_b   1.000
_cell.length_c   1.000
_cell.angle_alpha   90.00
_cell.angle_beta   90.00
_cell.angle_gamma   90.00
#
_symmetry.space_group_name_H-M   'P 1'
#
loop_
_entity.id
_entity.type
_entity.pdbx_description
1 polymer ?
#
loop_
_entity_poly.entity_id
_entity_poly.type
_entity_poly.pdbx_seq_one_letter_code
_entity_poly.pdbx_strand_id
1 'polypeptide(L)'
;MVDVAEHAYRDDPARGHPDVRTRLSGTSYFFLGNGRIQAAVQHAPAGEGTPLGLLVMDPDRLRPKRGALTMHPEHGLEPTALRIAAGTEVRAPEAGAVAVAWQAGAAIPTVVASWKAGPIDVEERFSCPDGERPSLSRDVTLANAGHETIAGTLRTGTPGTEASVAFSLAPGDRLRAALVYDLDRAAGSVNVRIAAPGGGVRPPGPRPERTTVEFGDPVLDRLFRASAAQLPAAVSAAGRMDGSIWQYNREWVRDQAFAALALTMLGHRPLARTMLRRLAIEFVTEEGATLDSSQARGRGDVELDQNGILLHVLGEYTAWTGDLGLAEEVWDHVAAAAEYPLRAELRHPASGLLCGTREYWERHAAHGIKPGLELAHQLFVSLGLAAAASLARQLGRPQPAARWQHESESLRDAMLSDPVFALSDARGFVKRRLVTGQVQETILPSPRAGLPEGVPLAGDPPHRLNPDTSCVLPIAFGTVAPRSAVARATLDHIETLWNQAWHRGGYGRYHVSSEPDSPGAWPFASIFVARAAVEAGDAARAWRILRWLAATDG
;
A
#
# COMPACT_ATOMS: atom_id res chain seq x y z
N MET A 1 19.89 -12.71 4.92
CA MET A 1 18.71 -13.28 5.60
C MET A 1 17.87 -12.11 6.05
N VAL A 2 16.73 -11.91 5.43
CA VAL A 2 15.71 -11.05 6.01
C VAL A 2 15.37 -11.67 7.33
N ASP A 3 15.45 -10.90 8.39
CA ASP A 3 15.15 -11.41 9.71
C ASP A 3 13.63 -11.60 9.85
N VAL A 4 13.16 -12.74 9.36
CA VAL A 4 11.75 -13.16 9.48
C VAL A 4 11.35 -13.16 10.96
N ALA A 5 12.29 -13.48 11.85
CA ALA A 5 12.10 -13.40 13.27
C ALA A 5 11.83 -11.97 13.74
N GLU A 6 12.58 -10.99 13.22
CA GLU A 6 12.38 -9.59 13.57
C GLU A 6 11.01 -9.08 13.11
N HIS A 7 10.50 -9.59 11.99
CA HIS A 7 9.21 -9.19 11.43
C HIS A 7 8.03 -9.75 12.23
N ALA A 8 8.03 -11.06 12.42
CA ALA A 8 6.97 -11.73 13.16
C ALA A 8 6.94 -11.36 14.65
N TYR A 9 8.12 -11.11 15.22
CA TYR A 9 8.25 -10.81 16.64
C TYR A 9 7.74 -9.42 17.04
N ARG A 10 7.88 -8.44 16.17
CA ARG A 10 7.43 -7.07 16.43
C ARG A 10 5.94 -6.93 16.40
N ASP A 11 5.29 -7.88 15.79
CA ASP A 11 3.86 -7.99 15.72
C ASP A 11 3.32 -8.91 16.84
N ASP A 12 4.08 -9.05 17.94
CA ASP A 12 3.66 -9.78 19.13
C ASP A 12 2.22 -9.40 19.50
N PRO A 13 1.26 -10.34 19.42
CA PRO A 13 -0.15 -10.06 19.74
C PRO A 13 -0.36 -9.56 21.17
N ALA A 14 0.55 -9.86 22.10
CA ALA A 14 0.47 -9.41 23.49
C ALA A 14 0.94 -7.97 23.67
N ARG A 15 1.88 -7.53 22.88
CA ARG A 15 2.38 -6.14 22.84
C ARG A 15 2.03 -5.44 21.56
N GLY A 16 1.51 -6.19 20.64
CA GLY A 16 1.29 -6.08 19.26
C GLY A 16 1.27 -4.70 18.69
N HIS A 17 1.53 -4.71 17.47
CA HIS A 17 1.38 -3.57 16.60
C HIS A 17 -0.10 -3.14 16.61
N PRO A 18 -0.42 -1.86 16.61
CA PRO A 18 -1.80 -1.38 16.48
C PRO A 18 -2.59 -2.06 15.36
N ASP A 19 -1.98 -2.32 14.22
CA ASP A 19 -2.63 -2.92 13.05
C ASP A 19 -3.01 -4.40 13.23
N VAL A 20 -2.36 -5.10 14.14
CA VAL A 20 -2.61 -6.52 14.38
C VAL A 20 -3.64 -6.74 15.47
N ARG A 21 -3.90 -5.71 16.29
CA ARG A 21 -4.82 -5.83 17.42
C ARG A 21 -6.25 -5.59 17.01
N THR A 22 -7.08 -6.59 17.11
CA THR A 22 -8.54 -6.49 16.90
C THR A 22 -9.23 -5.43 17.77
N ARG A 23 -8.68 -5.11 18.93
CA ARG A 23 -9.18 -4.04 19.79
C ARG A 23 -9.00 -2.63 19.21
N LEU A 24 -8.17 -2.48 18.19
CA LEU A 24 -8.05 -1.26 17.40
C LEU A 24 -8.95 -1.27 16.17
N SER A 25 -9.87 -2.22 16.11
CA SER A 25 -10.94 -2.27 15.13
C SER A 25 -11.67 -0.93 15.07
N GLY A 26 -11.88 -0.41 13.87
CA GLY A 26 -12.48 0.91 13.64
C GLY A 26 -11.49 2.07 13.69
N THR A 27 -10.18 1.83 13.87
CA THR A 27 -9.17 2.88 13.72
C THR A 27 -8.92 3.17 12.25
N SER A 28 -9.04 4.44 11.87
CA SER A 28 -8.79 4.93 10.51
C SER A 28 -7.57 5.83 10.48
N TYR A 29 -6.84 5.78 9.37
CA TYR A 29 -5.67 6.62 9.11
C TYR A 29 -5.88 7.41 7.83
N PHE A 30 -5.86 8.73 7.91
CA PHE A 30 -5.99 9.64 6.78
C PHE A 30 -4.61 10.18 6.42
N PHE A 31 -4.06 9.71 5.30
CA PHE A 31 -2.71 10.06 4.89
C PHE A 31 -2.65 11.42 4.18
N LEU A 32 -1.74 12.25 4.63
CA LEU A 32 -1.40 13.54 4.06
C LEU A 32 0.09 13.60 3.77
N GLY A 33 0.48 14.33 2.73
CA GLY A 33 1.90 14.52 2.42
C GLY A 33 2.10 15.49 1.26
N ASN A 34 3.30 16.04 1.19
CA ASN A 34 3.75 16.89 0.07
C ASN A 34 5.06 16.37 -0.56
N GLY A 35 5.38 15.10 -0.33
CA GLY A 35 6.61 14.46 -0.76
C GLY A 35 7.83 14.76 0.12
N ARG A 36 7.74 15.71 1.07
CA ARG A 36 8.82 16.09 1.98
C ARG A 36 8.49 15.79 3.44
N ILE A 37 7.23 15.70 3.76
CA ILE A 37 6.67 15.22 5.02
C ILE A 37 5.54 14.26 4.68
N GLN A 38 5.39 13.21 5.47
CA GLN A 38 4.19 12.39 5.52
C GLN A 38 3.56 12.53 6.89
N ALA A 39 2.24 12.56 6.92
CA ALA A 39 1.49 12.54 8.16
C ALA A 39 0.30 11.60 8.02
N ALA A 40 -0.13 11.02 9.11
CA ALA A 40 -1.40 10.33 9.20
C ALA A 40 -2.19 10.91 10.36
N VAL A 41 -3.41 11.36 10.07
CA VAL A 41 -4.39 11.69 11.10
C VAL A 41 -5.01 10.37 11.53
N GLN A 42 -4.74 9.96 12.76
CA GLN A 42 -5.37 8.78 13.35
C GLN A 42 -6.71 9.16 13.96
N HIS A 43 -7.74 8.40 13.65
CA HIS A 43 -9.05 8.43 14.30
C HIS A 43 -9.38 7.05 14.87
N ALA A 44 -9.48 6.96 16.20
CA ALA A 44 -9.76 5.73 16.95
C ALA A 44 -11.03 5.90 17.79
N PRO A 45 -12.23 5.75 17.21
CA PRO A 45 -13.50 6.08 17.87
C PRO A 45 -13.85 5.15 19.03
N ALA A 46 -13.30 3.95 19.08
CA ALA A 46 -13.62 2.93 20.07
C ALA A 46 -12.38 2.28 20.72
N GLY A 47 -11.18 2.80 20.43
CA GLY A 47 -9.91 2.23 20.90
C GLY A 47 -9.48 2.73 22.29
N GLU A 48 -8.57 2.00 22.91
CA GLU A 48 -7.78 2.52 24.02
C GLU A 48 -6.76 3.52 23.46
N GLY A 49 -6.57 4.65 24.13
CA GLY A 49 -5.60 5.67 23.77
C GLY A 49 -6.22 6.94 23.20
N THR A 50 -5.45 7.68 22.41
CA THR A 50 -5.84 8.99 21.88
C THR A 50 -6.84 8.84 20.72
N PRO A 51 -8.09 9.30 20.85
CA PRO A 51 -9.11 9.17 19.81
C PRO A 51 -8.78 9.90 18.51
N LEU A 52 -8.04 11.01 18.62
CA LEU A 52 -7.58 11.81 17.49
C LEU A 52 -6.14 12.26 17.73
N GLY A 53 -5.22 11.91 16.82
CA GLY A 53 -3.82 12.28 16.93
C GLY A 53 -3.10 12.27 15.60
N LEU A 54 -1.83 12.68 15.62
CA LEU A 54 -0.98 12.79 14.43
C LEU A 54 0.21 11.85 14.51
N LEU A 55 0.40 11.07 13.47
CA LEU A 55 1.68 10.46 13.14
C LEU A 55 2.38 11.34 12.11
N VAL A 56 3.64 11.68 12.35
CA VAL A 56 4.45 12.44 11.39
C VAL A 56 5.70 11.65 11.06
N MET A 57 6.02 11.58 9.78
CA MET A 57 7.07 10.71 9.24
C MET A 57 7.94 11.45 8.23
N ASP A 58 9.23 11.10 8.19
CA ASP A 58 10.12 11.48 7.11
C ASP A 58 9.99 10.49 5.95
N PRO A 59 9.44 10.90 4.79
CA PRO A 59 9.22 10.00 3.66
C PRO A 59 10.51 9.53 2.98
N ASP A 60 11.66 10.20 3.24
CA ASP A 60 12.95 9.81 2.67
C ASP A 60 13.76 8.87 3.56
N ARG A 61 13.32 8.64 4.79
CA ARG A 61 13.93 7.64 5.67
C ARG A 61 13.37 6.26 5.36
N LEU A 62 14.26 5.37 4.95
CA LEU A 62 13.95 3.93 4.91
C LEU A 62 13.61 3.45 6.32
N ARG A 63 12.58 2.62 6.41
CA ARG A 63 12.08 2.09 7.67
C ARG A 63 12.23 0.58 7.77
N PRO A 64 13.42 0.00 7.52
CA PRO A 64 13.60 -1.43 7.67
C PRO A 64 13.37 -1.88 9.11
N LYS A 65 13.35 -0.90 10.02
CA LYS A 65 13.08 -1.07 11.46
C LYS A 65 12.20 0.06 11.93
N ARG A 66 11.26 -0.21 12.82
CA ARG A 66 10.31 0.75 13.40
C ARG A 66 10.91 2.02 13.98
N GLY A 67 12.21 1.99 14.32
CA GLY A 67 12.94 3.16 14.81
C GLY A 67 13.08 4.32 13.83
N ALA A 68 12.61 4.17 12.60
CA ALA A 68 12.63 5.24 11.60
C ALA A 68 11.38 6.14 11.62
N LEU A 69 10.33 5.80 12.36
CA LEU A 69 9.20 6.71 12.57
C LEU A 69 9.66 7.92 13.37
N THR A 70 9.48 9.11 12.81
CA THR A 70 9.84 10.37 13.47
C THR A 70 8.96 10.63 14.69
N MET A 71 7.71 10.20 14.63
CA MET A 71 6.80 10.13 15.77
C MET A 71 6.19 8.72 15.84
N HIS A 72 6.58 7.98 16.86
CA HIS A 72 6.08 6.63 17.09
C HIS A 72 4.67 6.67 17.69
N PRO A 73 3.75 5.75 17.36
CA PRO A 73 2.40 5.70 17.95
C PRO A 73 2.39 5.65 19.46
N GLU A 74 3.36 4.96 20.06
CA GLU A 74 3.46 4.83 21.51
C GLU A 74 3.86 6.13 22.21
N HIS A 75 4.46 7.08 21.46
CA HIS A 75 5.03 8.30 22.03
C HIS A 75 4.57 9.58 21.32
N GLY A 76 3.99 9.48 20.13
CA GLY A 76 3.71 10.63 19.28
C GLY A 76 2.26 11.10 19.27
N LEU A 77 1.30 10.22 19.46
CA LEU A 77 -0.11 10.57 19.31
C LEU A 77 -0.64 11.43 20.46
N GLU A 78 -0.38 11.07 21.68
CA GLU A 78 -0.93 11.77 22.86
C GLU A 78 -0.48 13.23 22.94
N PRO A 79 0.80 13.59 22.78
CA PRO A 79 1.21 14.99 22.75
C PRO A 79 0.53 15.82 21.66
N THR A 80 0.16 15.20 20.53
CA THR A 80 -0.50 15.90 19.41
C THR A 80 -2.00 16.09 19.62
N ALA A 81 -2.62 15.42 20.60
CA ALA A 81 -4.01 15.66 20.92
C ALA A 81 -4.23 17.13 21.32
N LEU A 82 -5.28 17.71 20.74
CA LEU A 82 -5.65 19.09 21.11
C LEU A 82 -6.30 19.09 22.48
N ARG A 83 -5.85 19.97 23.36
CA ARG A 83 -6.39 20.14 24.71
C ARG A 83 -6.87 21.56 24.90
N ILE A 84 -8.06 21.71 25.45
CA ILE A 84 -8.68 22.99 25.77
C ILE A 84 -8.81 23.07 27.30
N ALA A 85 -8.03 23.95 27.90
CA ALA A 85 -8.09 24.24 29.33
C ALA A 85 -8.94 25.50 29.56
N ALA A 86 -10.04 25.38 30.29
CA ALA A 86 -10.94 26.49 30.67
C ALA A 86 -11.29 26.36 32.16
N GLY A 87 -10.89 27.35 32.96
CA GLY A 87 -10.96 27.26 34.41
C GLY A 87 -10.09 26.13 34.96
N THR A 88 -10.70 25.21 35.72
CA THR A 88 -10.03 24.01 36.27
C THR A 88 -10.17 22.78 35.37
N GLU A 89 -10.94 22.84 34.31
CA GLU A 89 -11.21 21.72 33.41
C GLU A 89 -10.25 21.71 32.23
N VAL A 90 -9.76 20.52 31.86
CA VAL A 90 -9.02 20.25 30.63
C VAL A 90 -9.82 19.23 29.82
N ARG A 91 -10.19 19.62 28.60
CA ARG A 91 -10.96 18.79 27.68
C ARG A 91 -10.13 18.46 26.46
N ALA A 92 -10.27 17.24 25.99
CA ALA A 92 -9.63 16.70 24.77
C ALA A 92 -10.68 15.92 23.96
N PRO A 93 -10.38 15.52 22.71
CA PRO A 93 -11.25 14.63 21.96
C PRO A 93 -11.57 13.35 22.74
N GLU A 94 -12.84 13.00 22.82
CA GLU A 94 -13.32 11.80 23.50
C GLU A 94 -13.70 10.73 22.49
N ALA A 95 -13.47 9.46 22.84
CA ALA A 95 -13.86 8.34 21.99
C ALA A 95 -15.36 8.38 21.68
N GLY A 96 -15.70 8.15 20.41
CA GLY A 96 -17.09 8.19 19.92
C GLY A 96 -17.69 9.59 19.74
N ALA A 97 -16.99 10.65 20.17
CA ALA A 97 -17.46 12.03 20.06
C ALA A 97 -16.74 12.83 18.96
N VAL A 98 -15.85 12.21 18.23
CA VAL A 98 -15.09 12.83 17.13
C VAL A 98 -15.62 12.34 15.78
N ALA A 99 -15.91 13.26 14.88
CA ALA A 99 -16.18 12.96 13.48
C ALA A 99 -14.98 13.38 12.64
N VAL A 100 -14.49 12.49 11.75
CA VAL A 100 -13.37 12.78 10.85
C VAL A 100 -13.77 12.43 9.42
N ALA A 101 -13.43 13.31 8.48
CA ALA A 101 -13.72 13.09 7.06
C ALA A 101 -12.75 13.87 6.15
N TRP A 102 -12.64 13.44 4.91
CA TRP A 102 -12.03 14.23 3.85
C TRP A 102 -12.91 15.42 3.49
N GLN A 103 -12.31 16.61 3.37
CA GLN A 103 -12.99 17.80 2.91
C GLN A 103 -13.24 17.72 1.39
N ALA A 104 -14.50 17.67 0.99
CA ALA A 104 -14.86 17.70 -0.42
C ALA A 104 -14.50 19.05 -1.05
N GLY A 105 -13.98 19.02 -2.30
CA GLY A 105 -13.70 20.25 -3.07
C GLY A 105 -12.54 21.10 -2.55
N ALA A 106 -11.75 20.61 -1.59
CA ALA A 106 -10.58 21.32 -1.11
C ALA A 106 -9.51 21.41 -2.22
N ALA A 107 -8.85 22.56 -2.33
CA ALA A 107 -7.78 22.79 -3.31
C ALA A 107 -6.55 21.91 -3.06
N ILE A 108 -6.31 21.52 -1.81
CA ILE A 108 -5.31 20.52 -1.40
C ILE A 108 -6.03 19.46 -0.56
N PRO A 109 -5.54 18.21 -0.55
CA PRO A 109 -6.09 17.18 0.33
C PRO A 109 -6.14 17.69 1.77
N THR A 110 -7.33 17.72 2.33
CA THR A 110 -7.59 18.26 3.67
C THR A 110 -8.47 17.28 4.44
N VAL A 111 -8.04 16.92 5.63
CA VAL A 111 -8.84 16.14 6.59
C VAL A 111 -9.45 17.09 7.59
N VAL A 112 -10.73 16.93 7.87
CA VAL A 112 -11.47 17.73 8.85
C VAL A 112 -11.91 16.84 9.99
N ALA A 113 -11.56 17.22 11.21
CA ALA A 113 -12.08 16.62 12.43
C ALA A 113 -12.97 17.63 13.17
N SER A 114 -14.07 17.16 13.74
CA SER A 114 -14.98 17.97 14.56
C SER A 114 -15.38 17.26 15.83
N TRP A 115 -15.41 18.00 16.94
CA TRP A 115 -15.76 17.50 18.26
C TRP A 115 -16.20 18.65 19.18
N LYS A 116 -16.56 18.35 20.42
CA LYS A 116 -17.00 19.36 21.39
C LYS A 116 -16.15 19.34 22.67
N ALA A 117 -15.77 20.52 23.12
CA ALA A 117 -15.18 20.74 24.44
C ALA A 117 -16.18 21.49 25.34
N GLY A 118 -17.17 20.79 25.86
CA GLY A 118 -18.30 21.39 26.56
C GLY A 118 -19.10 22.29 25.61
N PRO A 119 -19.24 23.61 25.93
CA PRO A 119 -19.96 24.54 25.07
C PRO A 119 -19.14 25.04 23.87
N ILE A 120 -17.89 24.61 23.72
CA ILE A 120 -17.05 25.00 22.58
C ILE A 120 -17.13 23.95 21.49
N ASP A 121 -17.58 24.34 20.31
CA ASP A 121 -17.44 23.54 19.09
C ASP A 121 -16.02 23.69 18.56
N VAL A 122 -15.36 22.56 18.27
CA VAL A 122 -13.99 22.50 17.78
C VAL A 122 -13.99 21.90 16.38
N GLU A 123 -13.37 22.60 15.45
CA GLU A 123 -13.07 22.10 14.10
C GLU A 123 -11.56 22.19 13.87
N GLU A 124 -10.99 21.10 13.38
CA GLU A 124 -9.59 20.98 13.06
C GLU A 124 -9.43 20.59 11.60
N ARG A 125 -8.58 21.28 10.86
CA ARG A 125 -8.30 21.01 9.46
C ARG A 125 -6.82 20.72 9.28
N PHE A 126 -6.53 19.52 8.77
CA PHE A 126 -5.18 19.07 8.55
C PHE A 126 -4.86 19.04 7.07
N SER A 127 -3.73 19.61 6.67
CA SER A 127 -3.25 19.59 5.29
C SER A 127 -1.74 19.69 5.22
N CYS A 128 -1.14 19.11 4.18
CA CYS A 128 0.27 19.35 3.85
C CYS A 128 0.33 20.30 2.66
N PRO A 129 0.72 21.57 2.87
CA PRO A 129 0.82 22.54 1.79
C PRO A 129 1.83 22.11 0.74
N ASP A 130 1.53 22.39 -0.51
CA ASP A 130 2.50 22.23 -1.58
C ASP A 130 3.69 23.20 -1.35
N GLY A 131 4.90 22.73 -1.55
CA GLY A 131 6.09 23.54 -1.41
C GLY A 131 7.33 22.77 -0.96
N GLU A 132 8.41 23.52 -0.74
CA GLU A 132 9.71 22.92 -0.38
C GLU A 132 9.83 22.62 1.12
N ARG A 133 8.92 23.09 1.94
CA ARG A 133 8.99 22.91 3.40
C ARG A 133 8.36 21.58 3.82
N PRO A 134 9.06 20.80 4.64
CA PRO A 134 8.51 19.58 5.22
C PRO A 134 7.59 19.92 6.40
N SER A 135 6.40 20.46 6.10
CA SER A 135 5.47 20.95 7.12
C SER A 135 4.03 20.48 6.88
N LEU A 136 3.32 20.27 7.99
CA LEU A 136 1.88 20.04 8.04
C LEU A 136 1.22 21.23 8.75
N SER A 137 0.12 21.74 8.17
CA SER A 137 -0.74 22.74 8.79
C SER A 137 -1.92 22.07 9.50
N ARG A 138 -2.23 22.55 10.70
CA ARG A 138 -3.43 22.22 11.46
C ARG A 138 -4.15 23.51 11.82
N ASP A 139 -5.18 23.86 11.06
CA ASP A 139 -6.00 25.03 11.31
C ASP A 139 -7.12 24.66 12.30
N VAL A 140 -7.15 25.31 13.45
CA VAL A 140 -8.13 25.08 14.51
C VAL A 140 -9.10 26.23 14.58
N THR A 141 -10.40 25.92 14.58
CA THR A 141 -11.48 26.86 14.85
C THR A 141 -12.17 26.47 16.14
N LEU A 142 -12.21 27.37 17.11
CA LEU A 142 -13.04 27.27 18.30
C LEU A 142 -14.24 28.19 18.15
N ALA A 143 -15.45 27.71 18.42
CA ALA A 143 -16.66 28.50 18.43
C ALA A 143 -17.40 28.33 19.77
N ASN A 144 -17.68 29.41 20.47
CA ASN A 144 -18.46 29.35 21.70
C ASN A 144 -19.96 29.29 21.38
N ALA A 145 -20.54 28.10 21.51
CA ALA A 145 -21.97 27.84 21.35
C ALA A 145 -22.76 27.98 22.66
N GLY A 146 -22.08 28.33 23.76
CA GLY A 146 -22.70 28.56 25.07
C GLY A 146 -23.26 29.96 25.24
N HIS A 147 -23.70 30.26 26.46
CA HIS A 147 -24.33 31.53 26.83
C HIS A 147 -23.42 32.45 27.66
N GLU A 148 -22.25 31.99 28.04
CA GLU A 148 -21.29 32.72 28.87
C GLU A 148 -19.97 32.91 28.13
N THR A 149 -19.20 33.95 28.52
CA THR A 149 -17.84 34.16 28.02
C THR A 149 -16.93 33.08 28.58
N ILE A 150 -16.17 32.42 27.72
CA ILE A 150 -15.23 31.36 28.09
C ILE A 150 -13.81 31.83 27.80
N ALA A 151 -13.00 31.93 28.84
CA ALA A 151 -11.55 32.19 28.72
C ALA A 151 -10.78 30.90 28.98
N GLY A 152 -9.71 30.70 28.24
CA GLY A 152 -8.93 29.46 28.35
C GLY A 152 -7.67 29.45 27.52
N THR A 153 -7.13 28.27 27.37
CA THR A 153 -5.90 28.02 26.60
C THR A 153 -6.09 26.76 25.75
N LEU A 154 -5.82 26.90 24.47
CA LEU A 154 -5.68 25.80 23.53
C LEU A 154 -4.22 25.33 23.55
N ARG A 155 -3.99 24.03 23.68
CA ARG A 155 -2.64 23.42 23.74
C ARG A 155 -2.55 22.20 22.84
N THR A 156 -1.39 22.02 22.24
CA THR A 156 -0.98 20.80 21.54
C THR A 156 0.53 20.70 21.53
N GLY A 157 1.09 19.55 21.27
CA GLY A 157 2.53 19.36 21.30
C GLY A 157 3.05 18.27 20.39
N THR A 158 4.33 18.04 20.53
CA THR A 158 5.08 16.88 20.04
C THR A 158 5.97 16.41 21.19
N PRO A 159 6.66 15.27 21.10
CA PRO A 159 7.53 14.80 22.19
C PRO A 159 8.58 15.80 22.69
N GLY A 160 8.88 16.87 21.94
CA GLY A 160 9.92 17.84 22.31
C GLY A 160 9.44 19.30 22.38
N THR A 161 8.25 19.62 21.90
CA THR A 161 7.76 21.00 21.82
C THR A 161 6.27 21.09 22.13
N GLU A 162 5.85 22.22 22.69
CA GLU A 162 4.44 22.54 22.96
C GLU A 162 4.07 23.88 22.34
N ALA A 163 2.89 24.00 21.78
CA ALA A 163 2.28 25.23 21.32
C ALA A 163 1.02 25.52 22.13
N SER A 164 0.84 26.79 22.52
CA SER A 164 -0.25 27.23 23.37
C SER A 164 -0.81 28.57 22.92
N VAL A 165 -2.14 28.67 22.82
CA VAL A 165 -2.88 29.87 22.42
C VAL A 165 -3.90 30.21 23.48
N ALA A 166 -3.76 31.35 24.15
CA ALA A 166 -4.77 31.87 25.06
C ALA A 166 -5.97 32.44 24.28
N PHE A 167 -7.17 32.27 24.82
CA PHE A 167 -8.39 32.79 24.20
C PHE A 167 -9.41 33.29 25.23
N SER A 168 -10.27 34.21 24.77
CA SER A 168 -11.48 34.63 25.46
C SER A 168 -12.58 34.80 24.41
N LEU A 169 -13.64 34.01 24.51
CA LEU A 169 -14.72 33.95 23.52
C LEU A 169 -16.06 34.32 24.19
N ALA A 170 -16.65 35.41 23.81
CA ALA A 170 -18.05 35.71 24.16
C ALA A 170 -19.02 34.73 23.47
N PRO A 171 -20.29 34.64 23.89
CA PRO A 171 -21.27 33.82 23.19
C PRO A 171 -21.35 34.14 21.68
N GLY A 172 -21.21 33.11 20.84
CA GLY A 172 -21.18 33.23 19.37
C GLY A 172 -19.81 33.58 18.77
N ASP A 173 -18.81 33.97 19.57
CA ASP A 173 -17.49 34.29 19.08
C ASP A 173 -16.73 33.07 18.56
N ARG A 174 -15.77 33.35 17.68
CA ARG A 174 -14.88 32.33 17.10
C ARG A 174 -13.41 32.77 17.19
N LEU A 175 -12.55 31.81 17.54
CA LEU A 175 -11.11 31.92 17.39
C LEU A 175 -10.64 31.04 16.24
N ARG A 176 -9.68 31.54 15.47
CA ARG A 176 -8.90 30.72 14.53
C ARG A 176 -7.44 30.74 14.92
N ALA A 177 -6.83 29.56 15.03
CA ALA A 177 -5.42 29.40 15.29
C ALA A 177 -4.83 28.44 14.25
N ALA A 178 -3.72 28.80 13.65
CA ALA A 178 -2.98 27.96 12.73
C ALA A 178 -1.75 27.41 13.45
N LEU A 179 -1.66 26.10 13.52
CA LEU A 179 -0.55 25.34 14.08
C LEU A 179 0.23 24.70 12.93
N VAL A 180 1.55 24.79 12.99
CA VAL A 180 2.43 24.21 11.96
C VAL A 180 3.36 23.21 12.62
N TYR A 181 3.36 22.01 12.10
CA TYR A 181 4.27 20.93 12.46
C TYR A 181 5.36 20.86 11.41
N ASP A 182 6.58 21.26 11.81
CA ASP A 182 7.74 21.27 10.92
C ASP A 182 8.63 20.06 11.25
N LEU A 183 8.95 19.27 10.23
CA LEU A 183 9.87 18.14 10.34
C LEU A 183 11.32 18.64 10.28
N ASP A 184 12.05 18.46 11.36
CA ASP A 184 13.51 18.64 11.40
C ASP A 184 14.20 17.31 11.07
N ARG A 185 14.64 17.18 9.81
CA ARG A 185 15.30 15.98 9.31
C ARG A 185 16.66 15.73 9.95
N ALA A 186 17.36 16.78 10.31
CA ALA A 186 18.69 16.68 10.92
C ALA A 186 18.59 16.16 12.35
N ALA A 187 17.67 16.70 13.13
CA ALA A 187 17.40 16.26 14.49
C ALA A 187 16.55 14.96 14.56
N GLY A 188 15.85 14.62 13.47
CA GLY A 188 14.90 13.51 13.47
C GLY A 188 13.70 13.77 14.39
N SER A 189 13.26 15.02 14.49
CA SER A 189 12.19 15.46 15.37
C SER A 189 11.13 16.27 14.64
N VAL A 190 9.99 16.46 15.29
CA VAL A 190 8.91 17.33 14.79
C VAL A 190 8.69 18.43 15.80
N ASN A 191 8.70 19.67 15.34
CA ASN A 191 8.46 20.85 16.13
C ASN A 191 7.08 21.42 15.80
N VAL A 192 6.31 21.82 16.83
CA VAL A 192 5.04 22.52 16.63
C VAL A 192 5.19 23.99 17.01
N ARG A 193 4.62 24.86 16.19
CA ARG A 193 4.57 26.31 16.43
C ARG A 193 3.24 26.91 16.01
N ILE A 194 2.92 28.07 16.54
CA ILE A 194 1.78 28.87 16.08
C ILE A 194 2.24 29.67 14.86
N ALA A 195 1.48 29.62 13.78
CA ALA A 195 1.71 30.50 12.64
C ALA A 195 1.29 31.94 13.00
N ALA A 196 2.06 32.92 12.47
CA ALA A 196 1.69 34.32 12.61
C ALA A 196 0.31 34.60 11.97
N PRO A 197 -0.49 35.53 12.51
CA PRO A 197 -1.74 35.95 11.88
C PRO A 197 -1.50 36.36 10.42
N GLY A 198 -2.24 35.77 9.49
CA GLY A 198 -2.02 35.95 8.05
C GLY A 198 -0.92 35.09 7.44
N GLY A 199 -0.17 34.33 8.23
CA GLY A 199 0.80 33.32 7.80
C GLY A 199 0.16 32.00 7.37
N GLY A 200 -1.12 32.01 7.04
CA GLY A 200 -1.83 30.86 6.50
C GLY A 200 -1.19 30.37 5.21
N VAL A 201 -1.37 29.12 4.96
CA VAL A 201 -0.89 28.41 3.76
C VAL A 201 -1.27 29.24 2.53
N ARG A 202 -0.24 29.70 1.79
CA ARG A 202 -0.46 30.34 0.49
C ARG A 202 -1.31 29.38 -0.37
N PRO A 203 -2.38 29.86 -0.99
CA PRO A 203 -3.13 29.04 -1.90
C PRO A 203 -2.19 28.37 -2.89
N PRO A 204 -2.35 27.07 -3.14
CA PRO A 204 -1.51 26.41 -4.13
C PRO A 204 -1.63 27.16 -5.45
N GLY A 205 -0.52 27.29 -6.15
CA GLY A 205 -0.52 27.76 -7.54
C GLY A 205 -1.40 26.86 -8.39
N PRO A 206 -1.67 27.22 -9.67
CA PRO A 206 -2.44 26.39 -10.56
C PRO A 206 -1.80 24.99 -10.58
N ARG A 207 -2.57 23.99 -10.13
CA ARG A 207 -2.13 22.61 -10.19
C ARG A 207 -2.21 22.13 -11.63
N PRO A 208 -1.24 21.29 -12.07
CA PRO A 208 -1.38 20.63 -13.34
C PRO A 208 -2.70 19.84 -13.34
N GLU A 209 -3.35 19.79 -14.51
CA GLU A 209 -4.56 18.99 -14.69
C GLU A 209 -4.34 17.58 -14.20
N ARG A 210 -5.24 17.10 -13.37
CA ARG A 210 -5.28 15.75 -12.84
C ARG A 210 -6.42 14.99 -13.51
N THR A 211 -6.30 13.69 -13.54
CA THR A 211 -7.38 12.84 -13.99
C THR A 211 -8.57 13.00 -13.06
N THR A 212 -9.70 13.35 -13.63
CA THR A 212 -10.99 13.40 -12.93
C THR A 212 -11.85 12.23 -13.41
N VAL A 213 -12.56 11.62 -12.47
CA VAL A 213 -13.48 10.53 -12.76
C VAL A 213 -14.79 10.83 -12.05
N GLU A 214 -15.88 10.71 -12.78
CA GLU A 214 -17.25 10.82 -12.27
C GLU A 214 -17.94 9.47 -12.48
N PHE A 215 -18.21 8.78 -11.39
CA PHE A 215 -18.86 7.46 -11.46
C PHE A 215 -20.40 7.58 -11.47
N GLY A 216 -20.94 8.72 -11.06
CA GLY A 216 -22.37 8.86 -10.81
C GLY A 216 -22.87 8.06 -9.59
N ASP A 217 -21.97 7.51 -8.81
CA ASP A 217 -22.22 6.80 -7.56
C ASP A 217 -21.38 7.43 -6.44
N PRO A 218 -22.02 7.98 -5.38
CA PRO A 218 -21.33 8.73 -4.34
C PRO A 218 -20.34 7.89 -3.54
N VAL A 219 -20.53 6.58 -3.49
CA VAL A 219 -19.61 5.65 -2.79
C VAL A 219 -18.32 5.51 -3.59
N LEU A 220 -18.42 5.26 -4.89
CA LEU A 220 -17.24 5.15 -5.76
C LEU A 220 -16.52 6.49 -5.90
N ASP A 221 -17.28 7.60 -6.02
CA ASP A 221 -16.69 8.95 -6.06
C ASP A 221 -15.87 9.25 -4.80
N ARG A 222 -16.40 8.88 -3.62
CA ARG A 222 -15.68 9.04 -2.35
C ARG A 222 -14.43 8.17 -2.29
N LEU A 223 -14.56 6.88 -2.61
CA LEU A 223 -13.44 5.92 -2.60
C LEU A 223 -12.32 6.37 -3.53
N PHE A 224 -12.66 6.78 -4.76
CA PHE A 224 -11.69 7.27 -5.72
C PHE A 224 -10.98 8.53 -5.22
N ARG A 225 -11.73 9.53 -4.72
CA ARG A 225 -11.15 10.80 -4.24
C ARG A 225 -10.22 10.58 -3.05
N ALA A 226 -10.63 9.74 -2.09
CA ALA A 226 -9.78 9.39 -0.94
C ALA A 226 -8.48 8.70 -1.40
N SER A 227 -8.58 7.70 -2.26
CA SER A 227 -7.41 6.99 -2.80
C SER A 227 -6.49 7.89 -3.62
N ALA A 228 -7.08 8.75 -4.47
CA ALA A 228 -6.32 9.72 -5.29
C ALA A 228 -5.62 10.80 -4.44
N ALA A 229 -6.17 11.13 -3.27
CA ALA A 229 -5.54 12.05 -2.33
C ALA A 229 -4.41 11.39 -1.53
N GLN A 230 -4.60 10.14 -1.10
CA GLN A 230 -3.68 9.43 -0.21
C GLN A 230 -2.46 8.84 -0.95
N LEU A 231 -2.63 8.34 -2.17
CA LEU A 231 -1.54 7.70 -2.90
C LEU A 231 -0.32 8.61 -3.13
N PRO A 232 -0.45 9.84 -3.67
CA PRO A 232 0.71 10.73 -3.81
C PRO A 232 1.28 11.17 -2.46
N ALA A 233 0.47 11.22 -1.39
CA ALA A 233 0.93 11.54 -0.05
C ALA A 233 1.83 10.43 0.54
N ALA A 234 1.66 9.18 0.10
CA ALA A 234 2.48 8.06 0.53
C ALA A 234 3.87 8.01 -0.15
N VAL A 235 4.12 8.85 -1.16
CA VAL A 235 5.35 8.82 -1.96
C VAL A 235 6.20 10.07 -1.66
N SER A 236 7.49 9.88 -1.41
CA SER A 236 8.42 11.00 -1.24
C SER A 236 8.70 11.73 -2.56
N ALA A 237 9.18 12.96 -2.48
CA ALA A 237 9.65 13.71 -3.65
C ALA A 237 10.81 13.01 -4.38
N ALA A 238 11.56 12.14 -3.69
CA ALA A 238 12.60 11.30 -4.25
C ALA A 238 12.07 9.97 -4.85
N GLY A 239 10.75 9.76 -4.86
CA GLY A 239 10.14 8.54 -5.40
C GLY A 239 10.23 7.33 -4.48
N ARG A 240 10.38 7.51 -3.18
CA ARG A 240 10.39 6.44 -2.17
C ARG A 240 8.98 6.19 -1.65
N MET A 241 8.65 4.93 -1.42
CA MET A 241 7.40 4.53 -0.80
C MET A 241 7.61 3.25 0.00
N ASP A 242 7.26 3.26 1.27
CA ASP A 242 7.14 2.04 2.07
C ASP A 242 5.79 1.36 1.78
N GLY A 243 5.76 0.04 1.86
CA GLY A 243 4.53 -0.73 1.68
C GLY A 243 3.49 -0.50 2.79
N SER A 244 3.93 -0.05 3.97
CA SER A 244 3.06 0.20 5.12
C SER A 244 3.77 1.08 6.16
N ILE A 245 3.01 1.66 7.10
CA ILE A 245 3.58 2.32 8.28
C ILE A 245 4.14 1.30 9.28
N TRP A 246 3.52 0.12 9.35
CA TRP A 246 3.71 -0.85 10.41
C TRP A 246 4.38 -2.12 9.92
N GLN A 247 3.60 -3.15 9.61
CA GLN A 247 4.08 -4.36 8.95
C GLN A 247 4.50 -4.04 7.53
N TYR A 248 5.41 -4.81 6.95
CA TYR A 248 5.86 -4.64 5.57
C TYR A 248 6.36 -3.22 5.26
N ASN A 249 6.84 -2.50 6.27
CA ASN A 249 7.39 -1.15 6.13
C ASN A 249 8.74 -1.15 5.41
N ARG A 250 8.76 -1.66 4.21
CA ARG A 250 9.88 -1.79 3.29
C ARG A 250 9.51 -1.28 1.92
N GLU A 251 10.53 -1.03 1.13
CA GLU A 251 10.37 -0.68 -0.28
C GLU A 251 10.30 -1.95 -1.13
N TRP A 252 9.10 -2.31 -1.55
CA TRP A 252 8.83 -3.45 -2.41
C TRP A 252 8.74 -3.00 -3.86
N VAL A 253 9.43 -3.66 -4.79
CA VAL A 253 9.37 -3.34 -6.22
C VAL A 253 7.95 -3.49 -6.75
N ARG A 254 7.26 -4.55 -6.37
CA ARG A 254 5.86 -4.82 -6.75
C ARG A 254 4.93 -3.67 -6.37
N ASP A 255 4.96 -3.28 -5.10
CA ASP A 255 4.08 -2.25 -4.54
C ASP A 255 4.35 -0.90 -5.17
N GLN A 256 5.63 -0.52 -5.27
CA GLN A 256 6.02 0.75 -5.86
C GLN A 256 5.73 0.81 -7.36
N ALA A 257 5.90 -0.28 -8.11
CA ALA A 257 5.59 -0.31 -9.54
C ALA A 257 4.09 -0.10 -9.77
N PHE A 258 3.21 -0.81 -9.07
CA PHE A 258 1.77 -0.59 -9.17
C PHE A 258 1.34 0.80 -8.70
N ALA A 259 1.97 1.34 -7.65
CA ALA A 259 1.74 2.72 -7.22
C ALA A 259 2.15 3.73 -8.30
N ALA A 260 3.30 3.51 -8.97
CA ALA A 260 3.74 4.35 -10.07
C ALA A 260 2.77 4.30 -11.27
N LEU A 261 2.20 3.13 -11.57
CA LEU A 261 1.16 3.00 -12.59
C LEU A 261 -0.09 3.80 -12.21
N ALA A 262 -0.56 3.66 -10.98
CA ALA A 262 -1.71 4.41 -10.50
C ALA A 262 -1.46 5.93 -10.50
N LEU A 263 -0.27 6.38 -10.09
CA LEU A 263 0.15 7.79 -10.17
C LEU A 263 0.18 8.29 -11.62
N THR A 264 0.60 7.46 -12.57
CA THR A 264 0.56 7.77 -14.01
C THR A 264 -0.86 8.02 -14.46
N MET A 265 -1.78 7.10 -14.14
CA MET A 265 -3.20 7.19 -14.48
C MET A 265 -3.88 8.38 -13.81
N LEU A 266 -3.47 8.75 -12.60
CA LEU A 266 -3.95 9.93 -11.86
C LEU A 266 -3.35 11.25 -12.37
N GLY A 267 -2.42 11.22 -13.35
CA GLY A 267 -1.78 12.41 -13.91
C GLY A 267 -0.60 12.95 -13.08
N HIS A 268 -0.10 12.20 -12.09
CA HIS A 268 1.13 12.54 -11.34
C HIS A 268 2.40 12.06 -12.09
N ARG A 269 2.47 12.31 -13.40
CA ARG A 269 3.51 11.79 -14.29
C ARG A 269 4.96 12.04 -13.83
N PRO A 270 5.33 13.25 -13.37
CA PRO A 270 6.71 13.49 -12.89
C PRO A 270 7.08 12.62 -11.69
N LEU A 271 6.15 12.42 -10.75
CA LEU A 271 6.38 11.60 -9.57
C LEU A 271 6.49 10.11 -9.94
N ALA A 272 5.60 9.64 -10.83
CA ALA A 272 5.65 8.29 -11.37
C ALA A 272 6.97 8.01 -12.11
N ARG A 273 7.44 8.97 -12.93
CA ARG A 273 8.73 8.89 -13.61
C ARG A 273 9.90 8.78 -12.63
N THR A 274 9.92 9.62 -11.61
CA THR A 274 10.95 9.59 -10.56
C THR A 274 10.97 8.23 -9.86
N MET A 275 9.81 7.71 -9.53
CA MET A 275 9.64 6.41 -8.86
C MET A 275 10.13 5.25 -9.73
N LEU A 276 9.71 5.20 -11.00
CA LEU A 276 10.10 4.13 -11.94
C LEU A 276 11.60 4.19 -12.28
N ARG A 277 12.14 5.40 -12.50
CA ARG A 277 13.57 5.60 -12.69
C ARG A 277 14.37 5.04 -11.52
N ARG A 278 13.93 5.39 -10.31
CA ARG A 278 14.57 4.92 -9.09
C ARG A 278 14.48 3.40 -8.95
N LEU A 279 13.32 2.81 -9.20
CA LEU A 279 13.14 1.35 -9.15
C LEU A 279 14.08 0.64 -10.13
N ALA A 280 14.20 1.12 -11.36
CA ALA A 280 15.09 0.53 -12.34
C ALA A 280 16.58 0.61 -11.90
N ILE A 281 17.01 1.77 -11.40
CA ILE A 281 18.43 2.00 -11.09
C ILE A 281 18.85 1.42 -9.73
N GLU A 282 18.01 1.57 -8.69
CA GLU A 282 18.39 1.19 -7.32
C GLU A 282 17.93 -0.24 -6.94
N PHE A 283 16.92 -0.79 -7.62
CA PHE A 283 16.31 -2.08 -7.25
C PHE A 283 16.53 -3.19 -8.28
N VAL A 284 17.25 -2.93 -9.35
CA VAL A 284 17.71 -3.94 -10.31
C VAL A 284 19.22 -4.05 -10.19
N THR A 285 19.73 -5.25 -9.89
CA THR A 285 21.17 -5.50 -9.84
C THR A 285 21.78 -5.47 -11.24
N GLU A 286 23.11 -5.37 -11.33
CA GLU A 286 23.83 -5.51 -12.61
C GLU A 286 23.50 -6.82 -13.33
N GLU A 287 23.20 -7.87 -12.58
CA GLU A 287 22.79 -9.17 -13.11
C GLU A 287 21.31 -9.21 -13.54
N GLY A 288 20.52 -8.22 -13.18
CA GLY A 288 19.10 -8.11 -13.51
C GLY A 288 18.13 -8.65 -12.45
N ALA A 289 18.62 -9.18 -11.32
CA ALA A 289 17.74 -9.57 -10.23
C ALA A 289 17.13 -8.33 -9.55
N THR A 290 15.88 -8.44 -9.13
CA THR A 290 15.25 -7.40 -8.30
C THR A 290 15.67 -7.54 -6.84
N LEU A 291 15.75 -6.41 -6.15
CA LEU A 291 16.07 -6.31 -4.73
C LEU A 291 14.79 -6.22 -3.89
N ASP A 292 14.91 -6.62 -2.65
CA ASP A 292 13.93 -6.36 -1.60
C ASP A 292 14.53 -5.40 -0.60
N SER A 293 13.91 -4.23 -0.43
CA SER A 293 14.37 -3.20 0.50
C SER A 293 15.87 -2.91 0.41
N SER A 294 16.39 -2.84 -0.81
CA SER A 294 17.82 -2.65 -1.12
C SER A 294 18.73 -3.83 -0.70
N GLN A 295 18.18 -5.02 -0.55
CA GLN A 295 18.95 -6.23 -0.22
C GLN A 295 18.89 -7.25 -1.36
N ALA A 296 20.06 -7.69 -1.82
CA ALA A 296 20.17 -8.79 -2.77
C ALA A 296 19.72 -10.09 -2.12
N ARG A 297 18.98 -10.92 -2.87
CA ARG A 297 18.55 -12.25 -2.44
C ARG A 297 19.52 -13.33 -2.91
N GLY A 298 19.51 -14.46 -2.21
CA GLY A 298 20.28 -15.63 -2.62
C GLY A 298 19.73 -16.25 -3.92
N ARG A 299 20.55 -17.00 -4.64
CA ARG A 299 20.12 -17.75 -5.82
C ARG A 299 18.98 -18.71 -5.45
N GLY A 300 17.93 -18.71 -6.28
CA GLY A 300 16.74 -19.52 -6.06
C GLY A 300 15.72 -18.97 -5.06
N ASP A 301 16.05 -17.88 -4.35
CA ASP A 301 15.14 -17.18 -3.44
C ASP A 301 14.71 -15.81 -4.00
N VAL A 302 14.51 -15.74 -5.31
CA VAL A 302 14.12 -14.52 -6.02
C VAL A 302 12.61 -14.50 -6.30
N GLU A 303 12.03 -13.31 -6.26
CA GLU A 303 10.64 -13.05 -6.64
C GLU A 303 10.61 -12.56 -8.08
N LEU A 304 10.53 -13.51 -9.01
CA LEU A 304 10.60 -13.23 -10.44
C LEU A 304 9.43 -12.39 -10.96
N ASP A 305 8.28 -12.41 -10.27
CA ASP A 305 7.16 -11.53 -10.59
C ASP A 305 7.56 -10.05 -10.53
N GLN A 306 8.45 -9.64 -9.63
CA GLN A 306 8.88 -8.26 -9.50
C GLN A 306 9.63 -7.75 -10.75
N ASN A 307 10.46 -8.60 -11.37
CA ASN A 307 11.05 -8.30 -12.67
C ASN A 307 9.97 -8.02 -13.72
N GLY A 308 9.00 -8.93 -13.81
CA GLY A 308 7.91 -8.83 -14.76
C GLY A 308 7.02 -7.61 -14.53
N ILE A 309 6.66 -7.33 -13.28
CA ILE A 309 5.81 -6.18 -12.91
C ILE A 309 6.52 -4.87 -13.24
N LEU A 310 7.80 -4.72 -12.90
CA LEU A 310 8.57 -3.51 -13.21
C LEU A 310 8.60 -3.24 -14.72
N LEU A 311 8.93 -4.24 -15.52
CA LEU A 311 8.96 -4.12 -16.98
C LEU A 311 7.58 -3.82 -17.57
N HIS A 312 6.54 -4.48 -17.09
CA HIS A 312 5.16 -4.24 -17.51
C HIS A 312 4.75 -2.79 -17.23
N VAL A 313 4.99 -2.31 -16.01
CA VAL A 313 4.62 -0.94 -15.63
C VAL A 313 5.44 0.12 -16.37
N LEU A 314 6.71 -0.13 -16.68
CA LEU A 314 7.49 0.77 -17.54
C LEU A 314 6.88 0.87 -18.94
N GLY A 315 6.43 -0.25 -19.51
CA GLY A 315 5.70 -0.26 -20.78
C GLY A 315 4.39 0.51 -20.72
N GLU A 316 3.58 0.28 -19.68
CA GLU A 316 2.33 0.99 -19.45
C GLU A 316 2.56 2.50 -19.25
N TYR A 317 3.56 2.88 -18.44
CA TYR A 317 3.94 4.29 -18.27
C TYR A 317 4.25 4.94 -19.61
N THR A 318 5.06 4.30 -20.45
CA THR A 318 5.40 4.81 -21.78
C THR A 318 4.16 4.91 -22.69
N ALA A 319 3.27 3.91 -22.64
CA ALA A 319 2.03 3.93 -23.42
C ALA A 319 1.09 5.07 -23.01
N TRP A 320 0.97 5.34 -21.72
CA TRP A 320 0.13 6.42 -21.18
C TRP A 320 0.70 7.83 -21.37
N THR A 321 2.03 7.96 -21.35
CA THR A 321 2.69 9.28 -21.34
C THR A 321 3.36 9.68 -22.64
N GLY A 322 3.71 8.71 -23.48
CA GLY A 322 4.58 8.90 -24.62
C GLY A 322 6.07 9.13 -24.26
N ASP A 323 6.44 9.05 -22.98
CA ASP A 323 7.80 9.28 -22.49
C ASP A 323 8.69 8.06 -22.72
N LEU A 324 9.17 7.92 -23.95
CA LEU A 324 10.16 6.90 -24.30
C LEU A 324 11.55 7.20 -23.71
N GLY A 325 11.80 8.48 -23.37
CA GLY A 325 13.09 8.93 -22.82
C GLY A 325 13.41 8.29 -21.46
N LEU A 326 12.40 7.92 -20.65
CA LEU A 326 12.66 7.16 -19.43
C LEU A 326 13.22 5.75 -19.77
N ALA A 327 12.59 5.04 -20.69
CA ALA A 327 13.03 3.70 -21.07
C ALA A 327 14.44 3.71 -21.69
N GLU A 328 14.77 4.76 -22.46
CA GLU A 328 16.12 4.96 -23.00
C GLU A 328 17.15 5.23 -21.89
N GLU A 329 16.82 6.10 -20.93
CA GLU A 329 17.67 6.46 -19.79
C GLU A 329 18.03 5.24 -18.93
N VAL A 330 17.09 4.32 -18.71
CA VAL A 330 17.29 3.14 -17.84
C VAL A 330 17.46 1.84 -18.63
N TRP A 331 17.80 1.94 -19.91
CA TRP A 331 17.78 0.79 -20.83
C TRP A 331 18.60 -0.41 -20.35
N ASP A 332 19.81 -0.20 -19.84
CA ASP A 332 20.68 -1.29 -19.41
C ASP A 332 20.06 -2.09 -18.26
N HIS A 333 19.38 -1.41 -17.33
CA HIS A 333 18.63 -2.05 -16.26
C HIS A 333 17.38 -2.79 -16.79
N VAL A 334 16.67 -2.20 -17.76
CA VAL A 334 15.53 -2.85 -18.43
C VAL A 334 15.99 -4.14 -19.12
N ALA A 335 17.09 -4.09 -19.85
CA ALA A 335 17.64 -5.25 -20.53
C ALA A 335 18.09 -6.33 -19.54
N ALA A 336 18.81 -5.95 -18.50
CA ALA A 336 19.22 -6.87 -17.44
C ALA A 336 18.02 -7.53 -16.76
N ALA A 337 16.99 -6.74 -16.39
CA ALA A 337 15.77 -7.26 -15.75
C ALA A 337 14.99 -8.21 -16.66
N ALA A 338 14.98 -7.99 -17.98
CA ALA A 338 14.35 -8.87 -18.96
C ALA A 338 15.11 -10.17 -19.18
N GLU A 339 16.46 -10.10 -19.18
CA GLU A 339 17.32 -11.28 -19.40
C GLU A 339 17.41 -12.17 -18.16
N TYR A 340 17.28 -11.61 -16.96
CA TYR A 340 17.47 -12.36 -15.72
C TYR A 340 16.57 -13.60 -15.61
N PRO A 341 15.23 -13.51 -15.79
CA PRO A 341 14.36 -14.68 -15.70
C PRO A 341 14.55 -15.69 -16.86
N LEU A 342 15.31 -15.33 -17.90
CA LEU A 342 15.58 -16.22 -19.03
C LEU A 342 16.76 -17.16 -18.79
N ARG A 343 17.46 -17.04 -17.66
CA ARG A 343 18.59 -17.88 -17.30
C ARG A 343 18.16 -19.33 -17.09
N ALA A 344 18.99 -20.26 -17.55
CA ALA A 344 18.68 -21.70 -17.51
C ALA A 344 18.43 -22.23 -16.09
N GLU A 345 19.14 -21.68 -15.10
CA GLU A 345 19.00 -22.08 -13.69
C GLU A 345 17.67 -21.65 -13.05
N LEU A 346 16.94 -20.73 -13.67
CA LEU A 346 15.63 -20.26 -13.23
C LEU A 346 14.49 -20.91 -14.03
N ARG A 347 14.82 -21.84 -14.93
CA ARG A 347 13.86 -22.51 -15.82
C ARG A 347 13.73 -23.98 -15.49
N HIS A 348 12.52 -24.48 -15.54
CA HIS A 348 12.25 -25.91 -15.48
C HIS A 348 12.61 -26.54 -16.83
N PRO A 349 13.54 -27.52 -16.87
CA PRO A 349 14.11 -27.99 -18.13
C PRO A 349 13.10 -28.66 -19.07
N ALA A 350 12.04 -29.27 -18.55
CA ALA A 350 11.07 -29.96 -19.39
C ALA A 350 9.96 -29.05 -19.95
N SER A 351 9.55 -28.02 -19.22
CA SER A 351 8.45 -27.12 -19.64
C SER A 351 8.88 -25.73 -20.06
N GLY A 352 10.11 -25.33 -19.76
CA GLY A 352 10.58 -23.97 -19.94
C GLY A 352 9.95 -22.92 -19.01
N LEU A 353 9.07 -23.33 -18.10
CA LEU A 353 8.46 -22.45 -17.10
C LEU A 353 9.47 -22.02 -16.04
N LEU A 354 9.26 -20.87 -15.44
CA LEU A 354 10.08 -20.35 -14.34
C LEU A 354 9.92 -21.24 -13.10
N CYS A 355 11.06 -21.55 -12.47
CA CYS A 355 11.10 -22.44 -11.31
C CYS A 355 11.86 -21.78 -10.15
N GLY A 356 11.31 -21.87 -8.94
CA GLY A 356 11.92 -21.30 -7.75
C GLY A 356 11.35 -21.88 -6.46
N THR A 357 11.87 -21.40 -5.34
CA THR A 357 11.48 -21.80 -3.98
C THR A 357 10.71 -20.70 -3.26
N ARG A 358 10.27 -19.68 -3.98
CA ARG A 358 9.49 -18.57 -3.45
C ARG A 358 8.12 -18.50 -4.15
N GLU A 359 7.15 -17.94 -3.48
CA GLU A 359 5.82 -17.75 -4.01
C GLU A 359 5.41 -16.27 -3.97
N TYR A 360 4.35 -15.92 -4.66
CA TYR A 360 3.92 -14.53 -4.89
C TYR A 360 3.70 -13.70 -3.61
N TRP A 361 3.23 -14.34 -2.53
CA TRP A 361 3.02 -13.69 -1.23
C TRP A 361 4.23 -13.81 -0.28
N GLU A 362 5.43 -14.06 -0.86
CA GLU A 362 6.73 -14.01 -0.19
C GLU A 362 7.06 -15.18 0.74
N ARG A 363 6.19 -16.19 0.84
CA ARG A 363 6.57 -17.41 1.53
C ARG A 363 7.65 -18.14 0.73
N HIS A 364 8.54 -18.78 1.43
CA HIS A 364 9.71 -19.44 0.87
C HIS A 364 9.96 -20.81 1.53
N ALA A 365 11.09 -21.42 1.29
CA ALA A 365 11.41 -22.77 1.79
C ALA A 365 11.22 -22.92 3.31
N ALA A 366 11.54 -21.89 4.11
CA ALA A 366 11.32 -21.92 5.56
C ALA A 366 9.83 -21.98 5.95
N HIS A 367 8.92 -21.64 5.04
CA HIS A 367 7.48 -21.76 5.20
C HIS A 367 6.90 -23.03 4.53
N GLY A 368 7.75 -23.97 4.14
CA GLY A 368 7.33 -25.21 3.50
C GLY A 368 7.07 -25.13 1.99
N ILE A 369 7.46 -24.03 1.34
CA ILE A 369 7.42 -23.93 -0.12
C ILE A 369 8.51 -24.80 -0.72
N LYS A 370 8.13 -25.71 -1.61
CA LYS A 370 9.05 -26.60 -2.33
C LYS A 370 9.44 -26.00 -3.69
N PRO A 371 10.57 -26.44 -4.30
CA PRO A 371 10.89 -26.04 -5.68
C PRO A 371 9.71 -26.30 -6.61
N GLY A 372 9.31 -25.30 -7.39
CA GLY A 372 8.12 -25.42 -8.24
C GLY A 372 7.86 -24.20 -9.10
N LEU A 373 6.76 -24.28 -9.82
CA LEU A 373 6.32 -23.37 -10.87
C LEU A 373 5.16 -22.51 -10.32
N GLU A 374 5.41 -21.24 -10.10
CA GLU A 374 4.44 -20.30 -9.52
C GLU A 374 3.68 -19.56 -10.61
N LEU A 375 2.35 -19.52 -10.54
CA LEU A 375 1.47 -18.90 -11.56
C LEU A 375 1.80 -17.42 -11.78
N ALA A 376 1.89 -16.64 -10.70
CA ALA A 376 2.14 -15.20 -10.80
C ALA A 376 3.50 -14.88 -11.41
N HIS A 377 4.52 -15.70 -11.15
CA HIS A 377 5.83 -15.53 -11.78
C HIS A 377 5.76 -15.69 -13.31
N GLN A 378 5.09 -16.75 -13.79
CA GLN A 378 4.93 -16.95 -15.23
C GLN A 378 4.17 -15.79 -15.87
N LEU A 379 3.05 -15.41 -15.26
CA LEU A 379 2.20 -14.35 -15.76
C LEU A 379 2.93 -13.03 -15.87
N PHE A 380 3.47 -12.54 -14.77
CA PHE A 380 4.08 -11.21 -14.76
C PHE A 380 5.35 -11.14 -15.59
N VAL A 381 6.18 -12.19 -15.61
CA VAL A 381 7.36 -12.21 -16.48
C VAL A 381 6.94 -12.25 -17.96
N SER A 382 5.91 -13.01 -18.32
CA SER A 382 5.40 -13.00 -19.69
C SER A 382 4.90 -11.60 -20.09
N LEU A 383 4.11 -10.93 -19.25
CA LEU A 383 3.64 -9.55 -19.48
C LEU A 383 4.82 -8.55 -19.56
N GLY A 384 5.78 -8.68 -18.64
CA GLY A 384 6.96 -7.82 -18.60
C GLY A 384 7.84 -7.97 -19.83
N LEU A 385 8.06 -9.19 -20.31
CA LEU A 385 8.82 -9.46 -21.54
C LEU A 385 8.12 -8.89 -22.78
N ALA A 386 6.80 -9.00 -22.87
CA ALA A 386 6.03 -8.38 -23.96
C ALA A 386 6.18 -6.85 -23.94
N ALA A 387 6.10 -6.24 -22.74
CA ALA A 387 6.31 -4.81 -22.57
C ALA A 387 7.73 -4.39 -22.93
N ALA A 388 8.75 -5.09 -22.45
CA ALA A 388 10.15 -4.86 -22.80
C ALA A 388 10.41 -5.02 -24.30
N ALA A 389 9.80 -6.01 -24.95
CA ALA A 389 9.86 -6.19 -26.40
C ALA A 389 9.25 -5.00 -27.16
N SER A 390 8.15 -4.44 -26.64
CA SER A 390 7.54 -3.24 -27.23
C SER A 390 8.45 -2.01 -27.08
N LEU A 391 9.02 -1.79 -25.89
CA LEU A 391 9.99 -0.72 -25.64
C LEU A 391 11.23 -0.86 -26.55
N ALA A 392 11.77 -2.08 -26.66
CA ALA A 392 12.90 -2.38 -27.53
C ALA A 392 12.62 -2.03 -29.01
N ARG A 393 11.43 -2.36 -29.52
CA ARG A 393 11.01 -1.98 -30.89
C ARG A 393 10.98 -0.46 -31.07
N GLN A 394 10.40 0.25 -30.12
CA GLN A 394 10.29 1.72 -30.16
C GLN A 394 11.66 2.39 -30.08
N LEU A 395 12.63 1.78 -29.39
CA LEU A 395 14.02 2.25 -29.28
C LEU A 395 14.92 1.75 -30.45
N GLY A 396 14.34 1.13 -31.47
CA GLY A 396 15.10 0.65 -32.62
C GLY A 396 16.04 -0.53 -32.32
N ARG A 397 15.69 -1.39 -31.37
CA ARG A 397 16.47 -2.55 -30.91
C ARG A 397 15.78 -3.87 -31.31
N PRO A 398 15.81 -4.27 -32.60
CA PRO A 398 14.98 -5.36 -33.11
C PRO A 398 15.34 -6.74 -32.58
N GLN A 399 16.62 -6.99 -32.27
CA GLN A 399 17.06 -8.31 -31.77
C GLN A 399 16.50 -8.66 -30.39
N PRO A 400 16.70 -7.84 -29.33
CA PRO A 400 16.06 -8.11 -28.04
C PRO A 400 14.53 -8.08 -28.15
N ALA A 401 13.95 -7.21 -28.99
CA ALA A 401 12.51 -7.16 -29.19
C ALA A 401 11.93 -8.51 -29.68
N ALA A 402 12.53 -9.11 -30.71
CA ALA A 402 12.09 -10.39 -31.25
C ALA A 402 12.26 -11.53 -30.23
N ARG A 403 13.40 -11.55 -29.53
CA ARG A 403 13.69 -12.56 -28.51
C ARG A 403 12.72 -12.49 -27.35
N TRP A 404 12.53 -11.32 -26.73
CA TRP A 404 11.65 -11.17 -25.58
C TRP A 404 10.18 -11.39 -25.93
N GLN A 405 9.76 -11.04 -27.14
CA GLN A 405 8.42 -11.36 -27.61
C GLN A 405 8.21 -12.88 -27.70
N HIS A 406 9.16 -13.61 -28.28
CA HIS A 406 9.10 -15.06 -28.37
C HIS A 406 9.08 -15.73 -26.99
N GLU A 407 9.92 -15.29 -26.05
CA GLU A 407 9.97 -15.82 -24.69
C GLU A 407 8.68 -15.53 -23.90
N SER A 408 8.11 -14.34 -24.10
CA SER A 408 6.80 -13.98 -23.52
C SER A 408 5.70 -14.94 -23.97
N GLU A 409 5.62 -15.20 -25.28
CA GLU A 409 4.63 -16.09 -25.88
C GLU A 409 4.84 -17.53 -25.40
N SER A 410 6.09 -18.01 -25.41
CA SER A 410 6.44 -19.36 -24.97
C SER A 410 6.08 -19.61 -23.50
N LEU A 411 6.37 -18.63 -22.60
CA LEU A 411 5.97 -18.72 -21.21
C LEU A 411 4.46 -18.76 -21.02
N ARG A 412 3.75 -17.88 -21.72
CA ARG A 412 2.29 -17.85 -21.65
C ARG A 412 1.68 -19.16 -22.14
N ASP A 413 2.13 -19.65 -23.27
CA ASP A 413 1.60 -20.87 -23.87
C ASP A 413 1.89 -22.09 -23.00
N ALA A 414 3.10 -22.20 -22.44
CA ALA A 414 3.43 -23.28 -21.49
C ALA A 414 2.58 -23.17 -20.20
N MET A 415 2.42 -21.98 -19.64
CA MET A 415 1.59 -21.74 -18.44
C MET A 415 0.14 -22.20 -18.65
N LEU A 416 -0.42 -21.99 -19.85
CA LEU A 416 -1.83 -22.24 -20.15
C LEU A 416 -2.09 -23.64 -20.72
N SER A 417 -1.14 -24.24 -21.43
CA SER A 417 -1.42 -25.36 -22.34
C SER A 417 -0.46 -26.54 -22.24
N ASP A 418 0.59 -26.46 -21.40
CA ASP A 418 1.50 -27.60 -21.23
C ASP A 418 0.71 -28.81 -20.69
N PRO A 419 0.82 -30.02 -21.30
CA PRO A 419 0.00 -31.18 -20.92
C PRO A 419 0.23 -31.67 -19.48
N VAL A 420 1.37 -31.34 -18.88
CA VAL A 420 1.76 -31.78 -17.52
C VAL A 420 1.86 -30.61 -16.55
N PHE A 421 2.38 -29.47 -17.05
CA PHE A 421 2.79 -28.35 -16.20
C PHE A 421 1.91 -27.11 -16.33
N ALA A 422 0.85 -27.14 -17.17
CA ALA A 422 -0.13 -26.04 -17.21
C ALA A 422 -0.63 -25.70 -15.79
N LEU A 423 -0.69 -24.41 -15.47
CA LEU A 423 -1.03 -23.94 -14.12
C LEU A 423 -2.55 -23.81 -13.92
N SER A 424 -3.26 -24.84 -14.38
CA SER A 424 -4.71 -24.99 -14.20
C SER A 424 -5.09 -26.45 -14.03
N ASP A 425 -6.27 -26.69 -13.45
CA ASP A 425 -6.94 -27.98 -13.36
C ASP A 425 -8.48 -27.79 -13.45
N ALA A 426 -9.25 -28.79 -13.05
CA ALA A 426 -10.72 -28.72 -13.08
C ALA A 426 -11.29 -27.62 -12.16
N ARG A 427 -10.56 -27.15 -11.18
CA ARG A 427 -10.93 -26.08 -10.23
C ARG A 427 -10.64 -24.68 -10.77
N GLY A 428 -10.00 -24.56 -11.92
CA GLY A 428 -9.50 -23.32 -12.50
C GLY A 428 -7.99 -23.21 -12.41
N PHE A 429 -7.47 -21.98 -12.29
CA PHE A 429 -6.04 -21.76 -12.08
C PHE A 429 -5.60 -22.27 -10.72
N VAL A 430 -4.40 -22.86 -10.68
CA VAL A 430 -3.72 -23.30 -9.46
C VAL A 430 -2.51 -22.42 -9.20
N LYS A 431 -2.29 -22.08 -7.93
CA LYS A 431 -1.20 -21.21 -7.54
C LYS A 431 0.15 -21.75 -7.95
N ARG A 432 0.39 -23.05 -7.68
CA ARG A 432 1.72 -23.62 -7.80
C ARG A 432 1.71 -25.11 -8.15
N ARG A 433 2.61 -25.50 -9.06
CA ARG A 433 2.98 -26.90 -9.27
C ARG A 433 4.41 -27.18 -8.82
N LEU A 434 4.64 -28.38 -8.32
CA LEU A 434 5.98 -28.90 -8.09
C LEU A 434 6.68 -29.17 -9.42
N VAL A 435 8.01 -29.31 -9.38
CA VAL A 435 8.81 -29.69 -10.56
C VAL A 435 8.42 -31.05 -11.15
N THR A 436 7.66 -31.85 -10.44
CA THR A 436 7.09 -33.12 -10.91
C THR A 436 5.76 -32.97 -11.68
N GLY A 437 5.21 -31.75 -11.77
CA GLY A 437 3.89 -31.49 -12.36
C GLY A 437 2.72 -31.61 -11.38
N GLN A 438 2.93 -32.17 -10.18
CA GLN A 438 1.88 -32.25 -9.16
C GLN A 438 1.55 -30.87 -8.59
N VAL A 439 0.28 -30.59 -8.28
CA VAL A 439 -0.11 -29.37 -7.57
C VAL A 439 0.41 -29.41 -6.14
N GLN A 440 1.05 -28.37 -5.70
CA GLN A 440 1.37 -28.21 -4.28
C GLN A 440 0.12 -27.73 -3.54
N GLU A 441 -0.64 -28.63 -2.93
CA GLU A 441 -1.91 -28.31 -2.26
C GLU A 441 -1.72 -27.69 -0.90
N THR A 442 -0.64 -28.07 -0.20
CA THR A 442 -0.38 -27.62 1.17
C THR A 442 1.07 -27.28 1.37
N ILE A 443 1.33 -26.51 2.41
CA ILE A 443 2.66 -26.32 2.98
C ILE A 443 2.68 -26.86 4.40
N LEU A 444 3.83 -27.39 4.77
CA LEU A 444 4.13 -27.75 6.16
C LEU A 444 5.03 -26.65 6.71
N PRO A 445 4.66 -25.98 7.80
CA PRO A 445 5.51 -25.00 8.42
C PRO A 445 6.85 -25.62 8.80
N SER A 446 7.94 -24.92 8.49
CA SER A 446 9.26 -25.31 8.98
C SER A 446 9.33 -25.16 10.50
N PRO A 447 10.17 -25.97 11.20
CA PRO A 447 10.50 -25.68 12.60
C PRO A 447 10.95 -24.23 12.74
N ARG A 448 10.55 -23.60 13.81
CA ARG A 448 10.83 -22.18 14.09
C ARG A 448 12.29 -21.91 14.37
N ALA A 449 13.12 -21.83 13.40
CA ALA A 449 14.48 -21.31 13.62
C ALA A 449 14.40 -19.79 13.86
N GLY A 450 14.61 -19.38 15.11
CA GLY A 450 14.72 -17.98 15.48
C GLY A 450 13.42 -17.19 15.68
N LEU A 451 12.26 -17.84 15.62
CA LEU A 451 10.99 -17.21 15.97
C LEU A 451 10.62 -17.50 17.43
N PRO A 452 10.04 -16.56 18.18
CA PRO A 452 9.53 -16.79 19.53
C PRO A 452 8.40 -17.84 19.55
N GLU A 453 8.21 -18.45 20.71
CA GLU A 453 7.05 -19.31 20.96
C GLU A 453 5.76 -18.51 20.80
N GLY A 454 4.72 -19.10 20.22
CA GLY A 454 3.44 -18.43 19.98
C GLY A 454 3.36 -17.66 18.65
N VAL A 455 4.45 -17.47 17.92
CA VAL A 455 4.42 -16.87 16.56
C VAL A 455 3.80 -17.87 15.58
N PRO A 456 2.95 -17.41 14.65
CA PRO A 456 2.33 -18.26 13.63
C PRO A 456 3.34 -19.11 12.88
N LEU A 457 2.88 -20.23 12.36
CA LEU A 457 3.58 -21.19 11.52
C LEU A 457 4.31 -22.33 12.23
N ALA A 458 4.49 -22.33 13.55
CA ALA A 458 5.10 -23.48 14.22
C ALA A 458 4.06 -24.33 14.91
N GLY A 459 4.08 -25.62 14.63
CA GLY A 459 3.14 -26.60 15.20
C GLY A 459 1.74 -26.55 14.60
N ASP A 460 1.50 -25.68 13.63
CA ASP A 460 0.21 -25.59 12.95
C ASP A 460 -0.03 -26.80 12.03
N PRO A 461 -1.31 -27.18 11.79
CA PRO A 461 -1.63 -28.19 10.80
C PRO A 461 -1.21 -27.72 9.40
N PRO A 462 -1.13 -28.65 8.42
CA PRO A 462 -0.81 -28.27 7.04
C PRO A 462 -1.70 -27.15 6.54
N HIS A 463 -1.10 -26.09 6.01
CA HIS A 463 -1.81 -24.95 5.45
C HIS A 463 -2.13 -25.19 3.98
N ARG A 464 -3.32 -24.82 3.55
CA ARG A 464 -3.73 -24.94 2.15
C ARG A 464 -3.13 -23.81 1.32
N LEU A 465 -2.56 -24.17 0.16
CA LEU A 465 -2.10 -23.21 -0.85
C LEU A 465 -3.18 -22.86 -1.87
N ASN A 466 -4.16 -23.72 -2.05
CA ASN A 466 -5.29 -23.51 -2.96
C ASN A 466 -6.61 -23.58 -2.18
N PRO A 467 -7.57 -22.68 -2.47
CA PRO A 467 -7.46 -21.58 -3.42
C PRO A 467 -6.56 -20.45 -2.92
N ASP A 468 -6.12 -19.60 -3.85
CA ASP A 468 -5.31 -18.41 -3.62
C ASP A 468 -5.80 -17.28 -4.54
N THR A 469 -5.87 -16.05 -4.05
CA THR A 469 -6.37 -14.92 -4.84
C THR A 469 -5.44 -14.55 -6.00
N SER A 470 -4.18 -14.93 -5.99
CA SER A 470 -3.29 -14.75 -7.15
C SER A 470 -3.76 -15.56 -8.38
N CYS A 471 -4.60 -16.56 -8.19
CA CYS A 471 -5.18 -17.34 -9.29
C CYS A 471 -6.11 -16.51 -10.21
N VAL A 472 -6.60 -15.34 -9.78
CA VAL A 472 -7.40 -14.47 -10.65
C VAL A 472 -6.57 -13.58 -11.56
N LEU A 473 -5.27 -13.47 -11.32
CA LEU A 473 -4.38 -12.55 -12.07
C LEU A 473 -4.41 -12.78 -13.59
N PRO A 474 -4.41 -14.03 -14.13
CA PRO A 474 -4.53 -14.24 -15.57
C PRO A 474 -5.82 -13.67 -16.17
N ILE A 475 -6.91 -13.63 -15.40
CA ILE A 475 -8.19 -13.04 -15.82
C ILE A 475 -8.10 -11.52 -15.73
N ALA A 476 -7.63 -11.00 -14.60
CA ALA A 476 -7.52 -9.57 -14.33
C ALA A 476 -6.58 -8.84 -15.30
N PHE A 477 -5.54 -9.53 -15.79
CA PHE A 477 -4.57 -8.98 -16.76
C PHE A 477 -4.82 -9.43 -18.21
N GLY A 478 -6.01 -9.99 -18.50
CA GLY A 478 -6.42 -10.28 -19.87
C GLY A 478 -5.63 -11.39 -20.58
N THR A 479 -4.93 -12.25 -19.84
CA THR A 479 -4.13 -13.34 -20.42
C THR A 479 -5.02 -14.47 -20.96
N VAL A 480 -6.23 -14.59 -20.43
CA VAL A 480 -7.25 -15.55 -20.88
C VAL A 480 -8.57 -14.86 -21.15
N ALA A 481 -9.42 -15.48 -21.98
CA ALA A 481 -10.77 -15.00 -22.17
C ALA A 481 -11.51 -15.02 -20.81
N PRO A 482 -12.07 -13.89 -20.35
CA PRO A 482 -12.57 -13.76 -18.98
C PRO A 482 -13.82 -14.61 -18.69
N ARG A 483 -14.48 -15.11 -19.75
CA ARG A 483 -15.64 -16.02 -19.66
C ARG A 483 -15.31 -17.46 -20.08
N SER A 484 -14.02 -17.81 -20.16
CA SER A 484 -13.59 -19.19 -20.43
C SER A 484 -13.98 -20.12 -19.27
N ALA A 485 -13.94 -21.43 -19.51
CA ALA A 485 -14.24 -22.41 -18.48
C ALA A 485 -13.28 -22.30 -17.29
N VAL A 486 -11.98 -22.12 -17.57
CA VAL A 486 -10.96 -21.96 -16.52
C VAL A 486 -11.17 -20.69 -15.71
N ALA A 487 -11.55 -19.57 -16.34
CA ALA A 487 -11.83 -18.32 -15.64
C ALA A 487 -13.03 -18.45 -14.69
N ARG A 488 -14.13 -19.03 -15.16
CA ARG A 488 -15.31 -19.28 -14.32
C ARG A 488 -14.99 -20.19 -13.14
N ALA A 489 -14.35 -21.33 -13.39
CA ALA A 489 -13.95 -22.25 -12.34
C ALA A 489 -13.05 -21.58 -11.29
N THR A 490 -12.10 -20.74 -11.72
CA THR A 490 -11.25 -19.97 -10.82
C THR A 490 -12.07 -19.03 -9.94
N LEU A 491 -12.96 -18.22 -10.54
CA LEU A 491 -13.81 -17.28 -9.79
C LEU A 491 -14.73 -17.99 -8.79
N ASP A 492 -15.24 -19.17 -9.14
CA ASP A 492 -16.07 -19.98 -8.24
C ASP A 492 -15.23 -20.57 -7.09
N HIS A 493 -14.02 -21.05 -7.39
CA HIS A 493 -13.15 -21.66 -6.38
C HIS A 493 -12.65 -20.63 -5.34
N ILE A 494 -12.26 -19.44 -5.76
CA ILE A 494 -11.79 -18.39 -4.85
C ILE A 494 -12.91 -17.81 -3.98
N GLU A 495 -14.19 -18.05 -4.29
CA GLU A 495 -15.30 -17.56 -3.47
C GLU A 495 -15.19 -18.04 -2.01
N THR A 496 -14.57 -19.20 -1.79
CA THR A 496 -14.28 -19.72 -0.45
C THR A 496 -13.31 -18.85 0.37
N LEU A 497 -12.59 -17.94 -0.27
CA LEU A 497 -11.70 -16.96 0.37
C LEU A 497 -12.43 -15.68 0.79
N TRP A 498 -13.74 -15.54 0.53
CA TRP A 498 -14.51 -14.41 1.02
C TRP A 498 -14.47 -14.40 2.54
N ASN A 499 -13.95 -13.30 3.10
CA ASN A 499 -13.71 -13.20 4.53
C ASN A 499 -15.01 -13.16 5.35
N GLN A 500 -15.16 -14.11 6.27
CA GLN A 500 -16.27 -14.20 7.22
C GLN A 500 -15.89 -13.76 8.64
N ALA A 501 -14.59 -13.59 8.87
CA ALA A 501 -14.03 -13.18 10.15
C ALA A 501 -14.07 -11.65 10.30
N TRP A 502 -13.09 -11.06 10.91
CA TRP A 502 -12.99 -9.64 11.22
C TRP A 502 -13.46 -8.73 10.08
N HIS A 503 -14.32 -7.76 10.39
CA HIS A 503 -14.83 -6.81 9.38
C HIS A 503 -15.32 -7.51 8.10
N ARG A 504 -16.21 -8.45 8.25
CA ARG A 504 -16.75 -9.31 7.19
C ARG A 504 -16.76 -8.65 5.83
N GLY A 505 -16.12 -9.30 4.86
CA GLY A 505 -16.04 -8.85 3.49
C GLY A 505 -14.60 -8.83 2.96
N GLY A 506 -14.48 -8.66 1.65
CA GLY A 506 -13.22 -8.78 0.93
C GLY A 506 -12.70 -10.22 0.88
N TYR A 507 -11.58 -10.41 0.20
CA TYR A 507 -10.94 -11.71 0.04
C TYR A 507 -9.64 -11.78 0.81
N GLY A 508 -9.39 -12.88 1.52
CA GLY A 508 -8.07 -13.21 2.04
C GLY A 508 -7.08 -13.47 0.90
N ARG A 509 -5.79 -13.34 1.15
CA ARG A 509 -4.76 -13.69 0.16
C ARG A 509 -4.88 -15.15 -0.26
N TYR A 510 -5.00 -16.02 0.72
CA TYR A 510 -5.09 -17.46 0.61
C TYR A 510 -6.01 -18.03 1.69
N HIS A 511 -6.13 -19.35 1.75
CA HIS A 511 -7.02 -20.00 2.69
C HIS A 511 -6.67 -19.63 4.14
N VAL A 512 -7.71 -19.38 4.97
CA VAL A 512 -7.58 -18.95 6.37
C VAL A 512 -6.69 -19.86 7.23
N SER A 513 -6.62 -21.14 6.90
CA SER A 513 -5.69 -22.06 7.59
C SER A 513 -4.22 -21.68 7.45
N SER A 514 -3.87 -20.81 6.50
CA SER A 514 -2.51 -20.33 6.29
C SER A 514 -2.22 -19.01 7.00
N GLU A 515 -3.21 -18.39 7.60
CA GLU A 515 -3.10 -17.13 8.38
C GLU A 515 -4.01 -17.18 9.62
N PRO A 516 -3.77 -18.11 10.55
CA PRO A 516 -4.64 -18.27 11.70
C PRO A 516 -4.70 -17.04 12.59
N ASP A 517 -3.65 -16.22 12.61
CA ASP A 517 -3.57 -15.03 13.48
C ASP A 517 -4.07 -13.76 12.81
N SER A 518 -4.18 -13.75 11.49
CA SER A 518 -4.62 -12.59 10.72
C SER A 518 -5.56 -13.02 9.58
N PRO A 519 -6.72 -13.59 9.91
CA PRO A 519 -7.64 -14.15 8.92
C PRO A 519 -8.44 -13.09 8.16
N GLY A 520 -7.99 -11.85 8.14
CA GLY A 520 -8.68 -10.74 7.53
C GLY A 520 -8.62 -10.71 6.00
N ALA A 521 -9.43 -9.82 5.42
CA ALA A 521 -9.37 -9.53 3.99
C ALA A 521 -8.18 -8.64 3.64
N TRP A 522 -7.68 -8.84 2.42
CA TRP A 522 -6.61 -8.04 1.86
C TRP A 522 -7.17 -7.14 0.74
N PRO A 523 -7.17 -5.81 0.90
CA PRO A 523 -7.67 -4.88 -0.12
C PRO A 523 -6.99 -5.08 -1.47
N PHE A 524 -5.67 -5.23 -1.49
CA PHE A 524 -4.88 -5.45 -2.70
C PHE A 524 -5.34 -6.71 -3.47
N ALA A 525 -5.48 -7.84 -2.78
CA ALA A 525 -5.97 -9.08 -3.38
C ALA A 525 -7.43 -8.94 -3.85
N SER A 526 -8.27 -8.30 -3.04
CA SER A 526 -9.69 -8.10 -3.34
C SER A 526 -9.93 -7.25 -4.59
N ILE A 527 -9.07 -6.24 -4.84
CA ILE A 527 -9.16 -5.41 -6.06
C ILE A 527 -8.86 -6.21 -7.33
N PHE A 528 -7.92 -7.14 -7.30
CA PHE A 528 -7.68 -8.02 -8.45
C PHE A 528 -8.88 -8.95 -8.71
N VAL A 529 -9.53 -9.43 -7.66
CA VAL A 529 -10.79 -10.19 -7.81
C VAL A 529 -11.90 -9.30 -8.38
N ALA A 530 -12.02 -8.05 -7.93
CA ALA A 530 -12.99 -7.10 -8.47
C ALA A 530 -12.73 -6.84 -9.97
N ARG A 531 -11.47 -6.63 -10.37
CA ARG A 531 -11.10 -6.44 -11.78
C ARG A 531 -11.45 -7.69 -12.60
N ALA A 532 -11.09 -8.87 -12.15
CA ALA A 532 -11.43 -10.11 -12.83
C ALA A 532 -12.94 -10.32 -12.95
N ALA A 533 -13.72 -9.94 -11.93
CA ALA A 533 -15.18 -10.01 -11.94
C ALA A 533 -15.77 -9.02 -12.97
N VAL A 534 -15.25 -7.80 -13.06
CA VAL A 534 -15.67 -6.82 -14.09
C VAL A 534 -15.41 -7.36 -15.49
N GLU A 535 -14.23 -7.90 -15.76
CA GLU A 535 -13.87 -8.50 -17.05
C GLU A 535 -14.78 -9.68 -17.39
N ALA A 536 -15.13 -10.51 -16.41
CA ALA A 536 -16.03 -11.63 -16.58
C ALA A 536 -17.52 -11.23 -16.73
N GLY A 537 -17.87 -9.97 -16.43
CA GLY A 537 -19.23 -9.45 -16.41
C GLY A 537 -20.01 -9.80 -15.14
N ASP A 538 -19.32 -10.20 -14.05
CA ASP A 538 -19.90 -10.45 -12.72
C ASP A 538 -19.99 -9.16 -11.92
N ALA A 539 -20.93 -8.29 -12.30
CA ALA A 539 -21.14 -7.01 -11.65
C ALA A 539 -21.51 -7.14 -10.16
N ALA A 540 -22.22 -8.21 -9.80
CA ALA A 540 -22.64 -8.43 -8.40
C ALA A 540 -21.44 -8.63 -7.47
N ARG A 541 -20.48 -9.44 -7.88
CA ARG A 541 -19.23 -9.68 -7.13
C ARG A 541 -18.38 -8.42 -7.08
N ALA A 542 -18.22 -7.72 -8.20
CA ALA A 542 -17.48 -6.46 -8.23
C ALA A 542 -18.07 -5.42 -7.27
N TRP A 543 -19.39 -5.19 -7.31
CA TRP A 543 -20.07 -4.26 -6.40
C TRP A 543 -19.97 -4.68 -4.94
N ARG A 544 -20.04 -5.96 -4.63
CA ARG A 544 -19.87 -6.47 -3.27
C ARG A 544 -18.51 -6.09 -2.70
N ILE A 545 -17.45 -6.20 -3.49
CA ILE A 545 -16.09 -5.83 -3.08
C ILE A 545 -15.98 -4.31 -2.92
N LEU A 546 -16.44 -3.53 -3.89
CA LEU A 546 -16.35 -2.07 -3.85
C LEU A 546 -17.12 -1.47 -2.67
N ARG A 547 -18.31 -2.00 -2.36
CA ARG A 547 -19.07 -1.58 -1.17
C ARG A 547 -18.35 -1.90 0.13
N TRP A 548 -17.71 -3.07 0.20
CA TRP A 548 -16.90 -3.42 1.35
C TRP A 548 -15.71 -2.46 1.51
N LEU A 549 -14.97 -2.19 0.44
CA LEU A 549 -13.87 -1.21 0.48
C LEU A 549 -14.35 0.17 0.93
N ALA A 550 -15.46 0.63 0.40
CA ALA A 550 -16.02 1.93 0.77
C ALA A 550 -16.48 2.01 2.23
N ALA A 551 -16.77 0.88 2.87
CA ALA A 551 -17.12 0.80 4.28
C ALA A 551 -15.88 0.82 5.21
N THR A 552 -14.67 0.78 4.67
CA THR A 552 -13.41 0.85 5.45
C THR A 552 -12.96 2.28 5.72
N ASP A 553 -13.79 3.28 5.44
CA ASP A 553 -13.53 4.73 5.61
C ASP A 553 -12.31 5.27 4.84
N GLY A 554 -11.78 4.52 3.96
CA GLY A 554 -10.72 4.72 3.07
C GLY A 554 -9.88 5.40 2.54
#